data_9f01a8172bcc981ed54ab67870c3b1d2
#
_entry.id   9f01a8172bcc981ed54ab67870c3b1d2
#
_cell.length_a   1.000
_cell.length_b   1.000
_cell.length_c   1.000
_cell.angle_alpha   90.00
_cell.angle_beta   90.00
_cell.angle_gamma   90.00
#
_symmetry.space_group_name_H-M   'P 1'
#
loop_
_entity.id
_entity.type
_entity.pdbx_description
1 polymer ?
#
loop_
_entity_poly.entity_id
_entity_poly.type
_entity_poly.pdbx_seq_one_letter_code
_entity_poly.pdbx_strand_id
1 'polypeptide(L)'
;MALRMKSLQPRRDSCSWGNNMDASLFISRRLAFRRGIVTASVAVSFLVMIIAVAISSGFRHEIRDGLSAVSGDIQLTRPDQNVLDESSPVRSDPDFLPAIEAVEGVEAIIPVIYKAGIVKNGDNIHGVLFKGISNGPFSVSKIPPADSVSLPVSIPSRLSEITGLNNGDRMLVYFVGEKIKMRQFNVINIHDTMVEADENLVVYAEISDLQRLLGWEENEVSAMEILMDRHHKDEEYIKEATMDIGTIVNAWSEDSDTPVIATSSVSRYPQVFDWLDLIDFNVFFILMLMTIVAGFNMISGLLIMLFENISTIGLLKALGMTDKAIAKVFLSSSAVLVGKGMLIGNILAMVFCVVQGRFGLIPLDPKNYFVSTVPVHMDLGWIITADLTAFAVIMLLLLIPCIFISKVDPADTVRVR
;
A
#
# COMPACT_ATOMS: atom_id res chain seq x y z
N MET A 1 -13.57 37.42 89.86
CA MET A 1 -13.34 36.05 89.44
C MET A 1 -14.09 35.85 88.17
N ALA A 2 -13.34 36.06 87.01
CA ALA A 2 -13.90 36.18 85.67
C ALA A 2 -13.45 34.98 84.87
N LEU A 3 -14.39 34.13 84.49
CA LEU A 3 -14.17 32.95 83.64
C LEU A 3 -14.25 33.40 82.20
N ARG A 4 -13.13 33.21 81.43
CA ARG A 4 -12.96 33.46 80.05
C ARG A 4 -13.56 32.30 79.21
N MET A 5 -14.67 32.53 78.51
CA MET A 5 -15.20 31.62 77.49
C MET A 5 -14.38 31.80 76.22
N LYS A 6 -13.63 30.78 75.78
CA LYS A 6 -12.97 30.67 74.51
C LYS A 6 -14.00 30.24 73.44
N SER A 7 -14.27 31.12 72.52
CA SER A 7 -15.06 30.82 71.30
C SER A 7 -14.35 29.78 70.42
N LEU A 8 -14.96 28.62 70.27
CA LEU A 8 -14.61 27.63 69.28
C LEU A 8 -15.16 28.11 67.88
N GLN A 9 -14.31 28.59 67.03
CA GLN A 9 -14.64 28.75 65.61
C GLN A 9 -14.57 27.37 64.90
N PRO A 10 -15.57 26.98 64.07
CA PRO A 10 -15.48 25.79 63.29
C PRO A 10 -14.48 26.02 62.11
N ARG A 11 -13.46 25.17 62.07
CA ARG A 11 -12.55 25.05 60.92
C ARG A 11 -13.38 24.66 59.71
N ARG A 12 -13.49 25.57 58.73
CA ARG A 12 -13.91 25.26 57.38
C ARG A 12 -12.71 24.58 56.69
N ASP A 13 -12.68 23.25 56.77
CA ASP A 13 -11.84 22.48 55.87
C ASP A 13 -12.46 22.59 54.48
N SER A 14 -11.79 23.35 53.61
CA SER A 14 -12.05 23.44 52.19
C SER A 14 -11.71 22.08 51.58
N CYS A 15 -12.71 21.19 51.48
CA CYS A 15 -12.60 19.98 50.65
C CYS A 15 -12.49 20.44 49.24
N SER A 16 -11.27 20.55 48.72
CA SER A 16 -10.98 20.78 47.28
C SER A 16 -11.39 19.50 46.55
N TRP A 17 -12.50 19.56 45.86
CA TRP A 17 -12.92 18.53 44.90
C TRP A 17 -12.03 18.63 43.66
N GLY A 18 -10.78 18.23 43.80
CA GLY A 18 -9.91 17.90 42.71
C GLY A 18 -10.20 16.51 42.16
N ASN A 19 -10.42 16.40 40.87
CA ASN A 19 -10.58 15.19 40.08
C ASN A 19 -11.94 14.50 40.00
N ASN A 20 -12.91 15.16 39.34
CA ASN A 20 -14.12 14.48 38.85
C ASN A 20 -13.83 13.34 37.83
N MET A 21 -12.61 13.21 37.36
CA MET A 21 -12.19 12.15 36.44
C MET A 21 -12.01 10.81 37.14
N ASP A 22 -11.54 10.79 38.39
CA ASP A 22 -11.23 9.54 39.08
C ASP A 22 -12.49 8.78 39.55
N ALA A 23 -13.55 9.49 39.93
CA ALA A 23 -14.81 8.87 40.35
C ALA A 23 -15.54 8.19 39.19
N SER A 24 -15.56 8.82 37.99
CA SER A 24 -16.21 8.24 36.81
C SER A 24 -15.46 7.02 36.29
N LEU A 25 -14.12 7.05 36.26
CA LEU A 25 -13.27 5.93 35.94
C LEU A 25 -13.37 4.78 36.95
N PHE A 26 -13.46 5.09 38.23
CA PHE A 26 -13.63 4.09 39.28
C PHE A 26 -14.96 3.34 39.15
N ILE A 27 -16.05 4.06 38.94
CA ILE A 27 -17.40 3.49 38.74
C ILE A 27 -17.43 2.66 37.45
N SER A 28 -16.83 3.14 36.37
CA SER A 28 -16.80 2.45 35.08
C SER A 28 -16.12 1.07 35.16
N ARG A 29 -15.11 0.91 36.02
CA ARG A 29 -14.39 -0.37 36.21
C ARG A 29 -15.21 -1.41 36.98
N ARG A 30 -16.20 -1.00 37.81
CA ARG A 30 -17.00 -1.90 38.61
C ARG A 30 -18.34 -2.33 38.03
N LEU A 31 -18.77 -1.70 36.93
CA LEU A 31 -19.95 -2.12 36.17
C LEU A 31 -19.69 -3.48 35.55
N ALA A 32 -20.35 -4.52 36.08
CA ALA A 32 -20.26 -5.88 35.53
C ALA A 32 -21.08 -5.97 34.25
N PHE A 33 -20.45 -6.38 33.14
CA PHE A 33 -21.08 -6.55 31.84
C PHE A 33 -20.63 -7.87 31.19
N ARG A 34 -21.49 -8.49 30.38
CA ARG A 34 -21.16 -9.62 29.49
C ARG A 34 -20.26 -9.11 28.36
N ARG A 35 -19.03 -8.70 28.71
CA ARG A 35 -18.09 -7.92 27.88
C ARG A 35 -17.55 -8.70 26.66
N GLY A 36 -17.62 -10.05 26.71
CA GLY A 36 -16.94 -10.90 25.75
C GLY A 36 -17.49 -10.81 24.32
N ILE A 37 -18.81 -10.87 24.15
CA ILE A 37 -19.44 -10.93 22.81
C ILE A 37 -19.26 -9.59 22.07
N VAL A 38 -19.49 -8.47 22.76
CA VAL A 38 -19.36 -7.14 22.17
C VAL A 38 -17.91 -6.84 21.81
N THR A 39 -16.97 -7.15 22.72
CA THR A 39 -15.54 -7.00 22.44
C THR A 39 -15.09 -7.88 21.29
N ALA A 40 -15.57 -9.13 21.21
CA ALA A 40 -15.25 -10.03 20.11
C ALA A 40 -15.78 -9.51 18.76
N SER A 41 -17.02 -8.99 18.73
CA SER A 41 -17.59 -8.41 17.51
C SER A 41 -16.80 -7.19 17.02
N VAL A 42 -16.42 -6.29 17.95
CA VAL A 42 -15.57 -5.14 17.62
C VAL A 42 -14.19 -5.62 17.13
N ALA A 43 -13.60 -6.62 17.79
CA ALA A 43 -12.30 -7.16 17.38
C ALA A 43 -12.34 -7.75 15.97
N VAL A 44 -13.42 -8.45 15.58
CA VAL A 44 -13.60 -8.97 14.21
C VAL A 44 -13.72 -7.81 13.21
N SER A 45 -14.45 -6.74 13.55
CA SER A 45 -14.55 -5.58 12.65
C SER A 45 -13.18 -4.92 12.40
N PHE A 46 -12.40 -4.68 13.46
CA PHE A 46 -11.06 -4.12 13.32
C PHE A 46 -10.08 -5.09 12.62
N LEU A 47 -10.18 -6.39 12.88
CA LEU A 47 -9.42 -7.42 12.16
C LEU A 47 -9.62 -7.29 10.65
N VAL A 48 -10.88 -7.29 10.19
CA VAL A 48 -11.20 -7.19 8.77
C VAL A 48 -10.73 -5.86 8.17
N MET A 49 -10.90 -4.75 8.92
CA MET A 49 -10.45 -3.42 8.48
C MET A 49 -8.95 -3.39 8.25
N ILE A 50 -8.16 -3.86 9.20
CA ILE A 50 -6.69 -3.85 9.09
C ILE A 50 -6.18 -4.79 7.99
N ILE A 51 -6.79 -5.98 7.86
CA ILE A 51 -6.45 -6.90 6.76
C ILE A 51 -6.75 -6.25 5.40
N ALA A 52 -7.90 -5.57 5.24
CA ALA A 52 -8.26 -4.89 4.00
C ALA A 52 -7.26 -3.79 3.65
N VAL A 53 -6.86 -2.96 4.62
CA VAL A 53 -5.83 -1.92 4.43
C VAL A 53 -4.49 -2.53 4.07
N ALA A 54 -4.05 -3.58 4.79
CA ALA A 54 -2.76 -4.23 4.55
C ALA A 54 -2.67 -4.88 3.16
N ILE A 55 -3.78 -5.48 2.68
CA ILE A 55 -3.86 -6.07 1.34
C ILE A 55 -3.83 -4.97 0.28
N SER A 56 -4.64 -3.90 0.40
CA SER A 56 -4.65 -2.79 -0.55
C SER A 56 -3.27 -2.13 -0.67
N SER A 57 -2.67 -1.78 0.47
CA SER A 57 -1.31 -1.24 0.51
C SER A 57 -0.28 -2.21 -0.07
N GLY A 58 -0.47 -3.52 0.16
CA GLY A 58 0.37 -4.58 -0.40
C GLY A 58 0.31 -4.64 -1.92
N PHE A 59 -0.89 -4.63 -2.50
CA PHE A 59 -1.07 -4.62 -3.96
C PHE A 59 -0.44 -3.38 -4.59
N ARG A 60 -0.69 -2.20 -4.02
CA ARG A 60 -0.13 -0.95 -4.54
C ARG A 60 1.40 -0.95 -4.51
N HIS A 61 2.00 -1.43 -3.41
CA HIS A 61 3.45 -1.49 -3.26
C HIS A 61 4.09 -2.50 -4.22
N GLU A 62 3.58 -3.74 -4.25
CA GLU A 62 4.12 -4.83 -5.05
C GLU A 62 4.03 -4.56 -6.56
N ILE A 63 2.87 -4.08 -7.02
CA ILE A 63 2.66 -3.80 -8.45
C ILE A 63 3.49 -2.60 -8.89
N ARG A 64 3.55 -1.54 -8.08
CA ARG A 64 4.37 -0.37 -8.39
C ARG A 64 5.86 -0.74 -8.47
N ASP A 65 6.37 -1.48 -7.49
CA ASP A 65 7.76 -1.91 -7.48
C ASP A 65 8.07 -2.86 -8.66
N GLY A 66 7.12 -3.73 -9.00
CA GLY A 66 7.23 -4.59 -10.18
C GLY A 66 7.29 -3.79 -11.48
N LEU A 67 6.43 -2.79 -11.66
CA LEU A 67 6.46 -1.89 -12.82
C LEU A 67 7.74 -1.05 -12.87
N SER A 68 8.16 -0.51 -11.72
CA SER A 68 9.41 0.25 -11.61
C SER A 68 10.63 -0.58 -11.99
N ALA A 69 10.68 -1.87 -11.62
CA ALA A 69 11.75 -2.79 -12.01
C ALA A 69 11.77 -3.08 -13.52
N VAL A 70 10.60 -3.09 -14.17
CA VAL A 70 10.49 -3.38 -15.60
C VAL A 70 10.73 -2.15 -16.46
N SER A 71 10.29 -0.95 -16.05
CA SER A 71 10.29 0.25 -16.91
C SER A 71 10.82 1.52 -16.25
N GLY A 72 11.36 1.43 -15.05
CA GLY A 72 11.68 2.60 -14.22
C GLY A 72 10.44 3.33 -13.71
N ASP A 73 10.63 4.26 -12.79
CA ASP A 73 9.56 5.13 -12.29
C ASP A 73 9.23 6.24 -13.27
N ILE A 74 10.27 6.82 -13.91
CA ILE A 74 10.17 7.80 -14.99
C ILE A 74 11.06 7.35 -16.13
N GLN A 75 10.61 7.55 -17.35
CA GLN A 75 11.38 7.17 -18.53
C GLN A 75 11.53 8.36 -19.47
N LEU A 76 12.76 8.57 -19.95
CA LEU A 76 13.10 9.51 -21.00
C LEU A 76 13.19 8.79 -22.31
N THR A 77 12.34 9.14 -23.26
CA THR A 77 12.25 8.51 -24.57
C THR A 77 12.01 9.54 -25.66
N ARG A 78 12.20 9.14 -26.90
CA ARG A 78 11.71 9.94 -28.03
C ARG A 78 10.18 9.86 -28.11
N PRO A 79 9.50 10.92 -28.58
CA PRO A 79 8.05 10.90 -28.77
C PRO A 79 7.58 9.85 -29.79
N ASP A 80 8.43 9.50 -30.74
CA ASP A 80 8.18 8.55 -31.83
C ASP A 80 8.70 7.14 -31.54
N GLN A 81 9.05 6.83 -30.28
CA GLN A 81 9.59 5.53 -29.91
C GLN A 81 8.63 4.40 -30.27
N ASN A 82 9.10 3.49 -31.13
CA ASN A 82 8.38 2.28 -31.50
C ASN A 82 9.28 1.05 -31.28
N VAL A 83 8.94 0.20 -30.30
CA VAL A 83 9.72 -1.01 -29.98
C VAL A 83 9.66 -2.08 -31.07
N LEU A 84 8.70 -2.00 -31.99
CA LEU A 84 8.56 -2.91 -33.13
C LEU A 84 9.45 -2.51 -34.30
N ASP A 85 9.67 -1.22 -34.49
CA ASP A 85 10.44 -0.68 -35.58
C ASP A 85 11.85 -0.24 -35.13
N GLU A 86 12.75 0.06 -36.09
CA GLU A 86 14.06 0.65 -35.79
C GLU A 86 13.87 2.14 -35.53
N SER A 87 13.51 2.48 -34.25
CA SER A 87 13.40 3.86 -33.81
C SER A 87 14.76 4.53 -33.73
N SER A 88 14.81 5.85 -33.95
CA SER A 88 16.04 6.60 -33.76
C SER A 88 16.50 6.56 -32.31
N PRO A 89 17.79 6.39 -32.01
CA PRO A 89 18.31 6.32 -30.67
C PRO A 89 18.26 7.67 -29.95
N VAL A 90 18.37 7.59 -28.62
CA VAL A 90 18.63 8.72 -27.71
C VAL A 90 20.06 8.59 -27.21
N ARG A 91 20.75 9.70 -26.95
CA ARG A 91 22.08 9.66 -26.33
C ARG A 91 21.96 9.31 -24.85
N SER A 92 22.82 8.41 -24.37
CA SER A 92 22.89 8.02 -22.96
C SER A 92 23.64 9.03 -22.08
N ASP A 93 24.34 9.99 -22.70
CA ASP A 93 25.18 11.02 -22.07
C ASP A 93 24.76 12.45 -22.46
N PRO A 94 23.47 12.86 -22.36
CA PRO A 94 23.05 14.19 -22.73
C PRO A 94 23.52 15.23 -21.71
N ASP A 95 23.71 16.48 -22.16
CA ASP A 95 24.22 17.58 -21.32
C ASP A 95 23.29 17.92 -20.12
N PHE A 96 22.01 17.55 -20.19
CA PHE A 96 21.05 17.77 -19.11
C PHE A 96 21.09 16.68 -18.01
N LEU A 97 21.85 15.61 -18.18
CA LEU A 97 21.89 14.50 -17.24
C LEU A 97 22.24 14.91 -15.80
N PRO A 98 23.28 15.77 -15.56
CA PRO A 98 23.60 16.24 -14.22
C PRO A 98 22.48 17.06 -13.55
N ALA A 99 21.65 17.74 -14.34
CA ALA A 99 20.52 18.50 -13.81
C ALA A 99 19.38 17.57 -13.36
N ILE A 100 19.18 16.42 -14.03
CA ILE A 100 18.21 15.41 -13.60
C ILE A 100 18.72 14.65 -12.37
N GLU A 101 20.02 14.32 -12.30
CA GLU A 101 20.61 13.70 -11.11
C GLU A 101 20.49 14.57 -9.85
N ALA A 102 20.38 15.89 -10.02
CA ALA A 102 20.20 16.83 -8.92
C ALA A 102 18.72 16.96 -8.46
N VAL A 103 17.76 16.37 -9.17
CA VAL A 103 16.35 16.37 -8.76
C VAL A 103 16.20 15.49 -7.50
N GLU A 104 15.50 16.02 -6.49
CA GLU A 104 15.28 15.31 -5.24
C GLU A 104 14.58 13.95 -5.49
N GLY A 105 15.04 12.91 -4.82
CA GLY A 105 14.47 11.57 -4.94
C GLY A 105 14.96 10.75 -6.12
N VAL A 106 15.79 11.26 -7.02
CA VAL A 106 16.43 10.46 -8.08
C VAL A 106 17.54 9.59 -7.46
N GLU A 107 17.36 8.27 -7.51
CA GLU A 107 18.33 7.30 -7.00
C GLU A 107 19.34 6.86 -8.07
N ALA A 108 18.85 6.58 -9.28
CA ALA A 108 19.68 6.14 -10.39
C ALA A 108 19.04 6.45 -11.75
N ILE A 109 19.90 6.64 -12.76
CA ILE A 109 19.51 6.75 -14.16
C ILE A 109 20.16 5.59 -14.91
N ILE A 110 19.34 4.76 -15.55
CA ILE A 110 19.76 3.53 -16.21
C ILE A 110 19.48 3.63 -17.70
N PRO A 111 20.52 3.62 -18.57
CA PRO A 111 20.33 3.53 -20.00
C PRO A 111 19.83 2.13 -20.39
N VAL A 112 18.82 2.08 -21.28
CA VAL A 112 18.19 0.82 -21.69
C VAL A 112 17.89 0.80 -23.18
N ILE A 113 17.88 -0.42 -23.73
CA ILE A 113 17.47 -0.65 -25.13
C ILE A 113 16.27 -1.58 -25.13
N TYR A 114 15.22 -1.17 -25.81
CA TYR A 114 14.03 -1.98 -26.04
C TYR A 114 13.97 -2.44 -27.49
N LYS A 115 13.75 -3.72 -27.73
CA LYS A 115 13.47 -4.26 -29.05
C LYS A 115 12.52 -5.44 -28.97
N ALA A 116 11.43 -5.36 -29.70
CA ALA A 116 10.52 -6.50 -29.82
C ALA A 116 11.15 -7.60 -30.70
N GLY A 117 10.91 -8.83 -30.28
CA GLY A 117 11.37 -10.02 -30.98
C GLY A 117 10.31 -11.12 -30.94
N ILE A 118 10.48 -12.11 -31.80
CA ILE A 118 9.65 -13.29 -31.87
C ILE A 118 10.51 -14.50 -31.54
N VAL A 119 10.22 -15.16 -30.44
CA VAL A 119 10.86 -16.42 -30.04
C VAL A 119 10.12 -17.58 -30.70
N LYS A 120 10.89 -18.47 -31.32
CA LYS A 120 10.38 -19.73 -31.86
C LYS A 120 11.10 -20.91 -31.24
N ASN A 121 10.34 -21.80 -30.61
CA ASN A 121 10.84 -23.10 -30.15
C ASN A 121 9.87 -24.21 -30.58
N GLY A 122 10.29 -25.02 -31.55
CA GLY A 122 9.41 -26.00 -32.22
C GLY A 122 8.22 -25.31 -32.91
N ASP A 123 7.01 -25.69 -32.51
CA ASP A 123 5.76 -25.10 -33.02
C ASP A 123 5.27 -23.90 -32.20
N ASN A 124 5.92 -23.61 -31.07
CA ASN A 124 5.57 -22.50 -30.20
C ASN A 124 6.21 -21.20 -30.70
N ILE A 125 5.38 -20.18 -30.87
CA ILE A 125 5.80 -18.85 -31.34
C ILE A 125 5.22 -17.81 -30.40
N HIS A 126 6.08 -17.00 -29.77
CA HIS A 126 5.66 -15.96 -28.83
C HIS A 126 6.41 -14.66 -29.09
N GLY A 127 5.67 -13.53 -29.01
CA GLY A 127 6.26 -12.20 -28.98
C GLY A 127 6.94 -11.95 -27.63
N VAL A 128 8.11 -11.34 -27.65
CA VAL A 128 8.88 -10.96 -26.46
C VAL A 128 9.43 -9.55 -26.63
N LEU A 129 9.62 -8.86 -25.52
CA LEU A 129 10.31 -7.59 -25.48
C LEU A 129 11.71 -7.80 -24.90
N PHE A 130 12.74 -7.58 -25.72
CA PHE A 130 14.12 -7.56 -25.25
C PHE A 130 14.40 -6.23 -24.55
N LYS A 131 14.95 -6.31 -23.33
CA LYS A 131 15.46 -5.18 -22.58
C LYS A 131 16.96 -5.35 -22.39
N GLY A 132 17.74 -4.50 -23.05
CA GLY A 132 19.20 -4.43 -22.91
C GLY A 132 19.57 -3.57 -21.71
N ILE A 133 20.31 -4.14 -20.77
CA ILE A 133 20.81 -3.45 -19.58
C ILE A 133 22.26 -3.86 -19.31
N SER A 134 23.07 -2.92 -18.80
CA SER A 134 24.44 -3.23 -18.34
C SER A 134 24.48 -3.58 -16.86
N ASN A 135 23.65 -2.91 -16.05
CA ASN A 135 23.59 -3.04 -14.58
C ASN A 135 22.16 -3.27 -14.13
N GLY A 136 21.98 -3.94 -13.03
CA GLY A 136 20.67 -4.17 -12.41
C GLY A 136 20.49 -5.59 -11.88
N PRO A 137 19.34 -5.89 -11.27
CA PRO A 137 19.09 -7.20 -10.65
C PRO A 137 19.02 -8.35 -11.67
N PHE A 138 18.64 -8.07 -12.92
CA PHE A 138 18.51 -9.05 -13.99
C PHE A 138 19.62 -8.95 -15.05
N SER A 139 20.69 -8.17 -14.76
CA SER A 139 21.84 -8.03 -15.67
C SER A 139 22.54 -9.36 -15.89
N VAL A 140 22.75 -9.70 -17.15
CA VAL A 140 23.44 -10.92 -17.58
C VAL A 140 24.97 -10.73 -17.72
N SER A 141 25.46 -9.50 -17.62
CA SER A 141 26.88 -9.13 -17.79
C SER A 141 27.82 -9.82 -16.80
N LYS A 142 27.32 -10.24 -15.65
CA LYS A 142 28.12 -10.86 -14.60
C LYS A 142 28.34 -12.36 -14.78
N ILE A 143 27.67 -12.98 -15.76
CA ILE A 143 27.73 -14.42 -16.01
C ILE A 143 28.56 -14.66 -17.27
N PRO A 144 29.72 -15.31 -17.20
CA PRO A 144 30.52 -15.58 -18.38
C PRO A 144 29.74 -16.45 -19.36
N PRO A 145 29.72 -16.11 -20.67
CA PRO A 145 29.04 -16.92 -21.68
C PRO A 145 29.69 -18.30 -21.79
N ALA A 146 28.86 -19.33 -21.91
CA ALA A 146 29.33 -20.71 -22.03
C ALA A 146 30.08 -20.97 -23.34
N ASP A 147 29.74 -20.20 -24.40
CA ASP A 147 30.38 -20.24 -25.72
C ASP A 147 30.53 -18.82 -26.27
N SER A 148 31.64 -18.53 -26.94
CA SER A 148 31.96 -17.21 -27.49
C SER A 148 31.04 -16.76 -28.66
N VAL A 149 30.10 -17.59 -29.08
CA VAL A 149 29.22 -17.36 -30.26
C VAL A 149 27.77 -17.09 -29.87
N SER A 150 27.33 -17.51 -28.67
CA SER A 150 25.94 -17.32 -28.22
C SER A 150 25.81 -16.19 -27.22
N LEU A 151 24.83 -15.31 -27.45
CA LEU A 151 24.55 -14.15 -26.63
C LEU A 151 23.77 -14.58 -25.36
N PRO A 152 24.20 -14.22 -24.14
CA PRO A 152 23.54 -14.63 -22.91
C PRO A 152 22.24 -13.84 -22.70
N VAL A 153 21.18 -14.52 -22.22
CA VAL A 153 19.91 -13.88 -21.86
C VAL A 153 19.31 -14.48 -20.60
N SER A 154 18.56 -13.66 -19.90
CA SER A 154 17.67 -14.09 -18.81
C SER A 154 16.22 -14.01 -19.30
N ILE A 155 15.47 -15.12 -19.20
CA ILE A 155 14.08 -15.21 -19.65
C ILE A 155 13.13 -15.26 -18.46
N PRO A 156 11.89 -14.73 -18.58
CA PRO A 156 10.90 -14.88 -17.52
C PRO A 156 10.42 -16.34 -17.42
N SER A 157 10.11 -16.78 -16.20
CA SER A 157 9.60 -18.14 -15.93
C SER A 157 8.39 -18.47 -16.77
N ARG A 158 7.52 -17.52 -17.04
CA ARG A 158 6.37 -17.68 -17.92
C ARG A 158 6.78 -18.06 -19.36
N LEU A 159 7.81 -17.42 -19.91
CA LEU A 159 8.32 -17.77 -21.25
C LEU A 159 8.92 -19.19 -21.24
N SER A 160 9.63 -19.55 -20.18
CA SER A 160 10.16 -20.91 -19.98
C SER A 160 9.05 -21.95 -19.99
N GLU A 161 7.95 -21.73 -19.27
CA GLU A 161 6.80 -22.64 -19.20
C GLU A 161 6.12 -22.84 -20.54
N ILE A 162 5.82 -21.74 -21.27
CA ILE A 162 5.06 -21.82 -22.53
C ILE A 162 5.89 -22.32 -23.70
N THR A 163 7.20 -22.08 -23.69
CA THR A 163 8.11 -22.51 -24.76
C THR A 163 8.84 -23.81 -24.43
N GLY A 164 8.89 -24.23 -23.16
CA GLY A 164 9.67 -25.38 -22.69
C GLY A 164 11.19 -25.13 -22.66
N LEU A 165 11.63 -23.87 -22.74
CA LEU A 165 13.06 -23.49 -22.66
C LEU A 165 13.55 -23.57 -21.22
N ASN A 166 14.70 -24.20 -21.02
CA ASN A 166 15.35 -24.33 -19.73
C ASN A 166 16.70 -23.60 -19.72
N ASN A 167 17.29 -23.48 -18.53
CA ASN A 167 18.62 -22.96 -18.36
C ASN A 167 19.65 -23.78 -19.16
N GLY A 168 20.46 -23.14 -19.99
CA GLY A 168 21.42 -23.76 -20.89
C GLY A 168 20.91 -24.01 -22.30
N ASP A 169 19.60 -23.84 -22.57
CA ASP A 169 19.03 -24.04 -23.90
C ASP A 169 19.33 -22.87 -24.83
N ARG A 170 19.30 -23.18 -26.13
CA ARG A 170 19.45 -22.19 -27.19
C ARG A 170 18.08 -21.70 -27.67
N MET A 171 17.89 -20.39 -27.63
CA MET A 171 16.67 -19.70 -28.03
C MET A 171 16.89 -18.99 -29.37
N LEU A 172 16.09 -19.32 -30.36
CA LEU A 172 16.09 -18.65 -31.66
C LEU A 172 15.10 -17.51 -31.69
N VAL A 173 15.57 -16.32 -32.03
CA VAL A 173 14.77 -15.10 -32.03
C VAL A 173 14.84 -14.43 -33.40
N TYR A 174 13.66 -13.99 -33.85
CA TYR A 174 13.48 -13.21 -35.07
C TYR A 174 13.14 -11.78 -34.67
N PHE A 175 13.98 -10.83 -35.08
CA PHE A 175 13.73 -9.41 -34.91
C PHE A 175 13.19 -8.85 -36.24
N VAL A 176 12.03 -8.20 -36.12
CA VAL A 176 11.36 -7.53 -37.24
C VAL A 176 11.85 -6.08 -37.30
N GLY A 177 12.23 -5.62 -38.48
CA GLY A 177 12.65 -4.27 -38.79
C GLY A 177 12.62 -4.13 -40.30
N GLU A 178 13.43 -3.25 -40.93
CA GLU A 178 13.57 -3.17 -42.39
C GLU A 178 13.92 -4.52 -43.00
N LYS A 179 14.70 -5.32 -42.29
CA LYS A 179 15.03 -6.72 -42.62
C LYS A 179 14.83 -7.61 -41.41
N ILE A 180 14.35 -8.84 -41.63
CA ILE A 180 14.28 -9.83 -40.61
C ILE A 180 15.70 -10.25 -40.21
N LYS A 181 16.10 -9.94 -38.96
CA LYS A 181 17.37 -10.37 -38.39
C LYS A 181 17.13 -11.57 -37.48
N MET A 182 17.78 -12.69 -37.74
CA MET A 182 17.72 -13.89 -36.91
C MET A 182 18.95 -13.95 -36.01
N ARG A 183 18.75 -14.18 -34.71
CA ARG A 183 19.83 -14.34 -33.72
C ARG A 183 19.55 -15.50 -32.82
N GLN A 184 20.62 -16.16 -32.39
CA GLN A 184 20.57 -17.24 -31.41
C GLN A 184 21.09 -16.73 -30.08
N PHE A 185 20.29 -16.90 -29.04
CA PHE A 185 20.61 -16.56 -27.67
C PHE A 185 20.77 -17.82 -26.82
N ASN A 186 21.50 -17.73 -25.72
CA ASN A 186 21.65 -18.82 -24.76
C ASN A 186 20.95 -18.42 -23.45
N VAL A 187 20.01 -19.20 -23.00
CA VAL A 187 19.31 -18.98 -21.73
C VAL A 187 20.24 -19.33 -20.58
N ILE A 188 20.69 -18.31 -19.85
CA ILE A 188 21.61 -18.50 -18.71
C ILE A 188 20.93 -18.36 -17.36
N ASN A 189 19.74 -17.75 -17.35
CA ASN A 189 18.94 -17.56 -16.14
C ASN A 189 17.46 -17.55 -16.48
N ILE A 190 16.64 -18.02 -15.54
CA ILE A 190 15.19 -17.89 -15.54
C ILE A 190 14.83 -17.03 -14.34
N HIS A 191 14.16 -15.90 -14.55
CA HIS A 191 13.77 -14.98 -13.51
C HIS A 191 12.27 -14.96 -13.34
N ASP A 192 11.82 -14.78 -12.10
CA ASP A 192 10.44 -14.51 -11.80
C ASP A 192 10.22 -12.99 -11.90
N THR A 193 9.25 -12.58 -12.70
CA THR A 193 8.81 -11.18 -12.73
C THR A 193 7.72 -11.00 -11.69
N MET A 194 7.82 -9.95 -10.87
CA MET A 194 6.81 -9.62 -9.86
C MET A 194 5.46 -9.25 -10.49
N VAL A 195 5.49 -8.72 -11.72
CA VAL A 195 4.29 -8.38 -12.49
C VAL A 195 4.26 -9.26 -13.74
N GLU A 196 3.51 -10.34 -13.68
CA GLU A 196 3.30 -11.26 -14.79
C GLU A 196 2.09 -10.84 -15.62
N ALA A 197 2.23 -9.81 -16.45
CA ALA A 197 1.23 -9.55 -17.49
C ALA A 197 1.51 -10.43 -18.70
N ASP A 198 0.53 -11.16 -19.19
CA ASP A 198 0.65 -12.06 -20.37
C ASP A 198 1.20 -11.34 -21.63
N GLU A 199 1.13 -10.02 -21.68
CA GLU A 199 1.53 -9.21 -22.83
C GLU A 199 3.00 -8.74 -22.78
N ASN A 200 3.69 -8.85 -21.63
CA ASN A 200 5.04 -8.32 -21.44
C ASN A 200 6.04 -9.40 -21.02
N LEU A 201 6.33 -10.33 -21.94
CA LEU A 201 7.42 -11.29 -21.76
C LEU A 201 8.77 -10.57 -21.97
N VAL A 202 9.32 -10.00 -20.90
CA VAL A 202 10.58 -9.24 -20.97
C VAL A 202 11.76 -10.18 -20.85
N VAL A 203 12.63 -10.17 -21.88
CA VAL A 203 13.89 -10.92 -21.93
C VAL A 203 15.03 -9.95 -21.69
N TYR A 204 15.79 -10.15 -20.63
CA TYR A 204 16.97 -9.32 -20.36
C TYR A 204 18.19 -9.82 -21.12
N ALA A 205 18.86 -8.89 -21.78
CA ALA A 205 20.09 -9.10 -22.54
C ALA A 205 21.16 -8.07 -22.17
N GLU A 206 22.39 -8.28 -22.59
CA GLU A 206 23.43 -7.27 -22.49
C GLU A 206 23.14 -6.11 -23.46
N ILE A 207 23.27 -4.87 -22.99
CA ILE A 207 22.98 -3.67 -23.80
C ILE A 207 23.85 -3.63 -25.06
N SER A 208 25.14 -3.97 -24.93
CA SER A 208 26.10 -3.99 -26.06
C SER A 208 25.73 -4.99 -27.14
N ASP A 209 25.04 -6.07 -26.80
CA ASP A 209 24.57 -7.07 -27.75
C ASP A 209 23.42 -6.54 -28.62
N LEU A 210 22.51 -5.79 -27.96
CA LEU A 210 21.42 -5.14 -28.68
C LEU A 210 21.88 -3.93 -29.49
N GLN A 211 22.87 -3.15 -29.01
CA GLN A 211 23.48 -2.09 -29.81
C GLN A 211 24.08 -2.65 -31.10
N ARG A 212 24.85 -3.74 -31.02
CA ARG A 212 25.39 -4.43 -32.21
C ARG A 212 24.31 -4.99 -33.15
N LEU A 213 23.19 -5.47 -32.58
CA LEU A 213 22.06 -5.94 -33.38
C LEU A 213 21.39 -4.81 -34.15
N LEU A 214 21.25 -3.64 -33.54
CA LEU A 214 20.62 -2.45 -34.12
C LEU A 214 21.59 -1.66 -35.02
N GLY A 215 22.89 -1.82 -34.82
CA GLY A 215 23.92 -1.05 -35.51
C GLY A 215 24.14 0.33 -34.86
N TRP A 216 23.88 0.43 -33.57
CA TRP A 216 23.99 1.64 -32.76
C TRP A 216 25.38 1.77 -32.14
N GLU A 217 25.77 3.01 -31.83
CA GLU A 217 26.99 3.33 -31.09
C GLU A 217 26.82 3.02 -29.57
N GLU A 218 27.94 3.01 -28.83
CA GLU A 218 27.91 2.70 -27.38
C GLU A 218 27.12 3.71 -26.56
N ASN A 219 27.02 4.96 -27.02
CA ASN A 219 26.26 6.02 -26.37
C ASN A 219 24.83 6.17 -26.90
N GLU A 220 24.37 5.26 -27.74
CA GLU A 220 23.03 5.25 -28.31
C GLU A 220 22.15 4.20 -27.61
N VAL A 221 20.98 4.64 -27.11
CA VAL A 221 20.02 3.83 -26.36
C VAL A 221 18.58 4.13 -26.77
N SER A 222 17.64 3.25 -26.43
CA SER A 222 16.21 3.50 -26.70
C SER A 222 15.62 4.48 -25.70
N ALA A 223 16.07 4.42 -24.46
CA ALA A 223 15.50 5.19 -23.34
C ALA A 223 16.50 5.29 -22.18
N MET A 224 16.26 6.24 -21.30
CA MET A 224 16.88 6.30 -19.97
C MET A 224 15.77 6.11 -18.93
N GLU A 225 15.93 5.14 -18.06
CA GLU A 225 15.03 4.88 -16.94
C GLU A 225 15.56 5.54 -15.70
N ILE A 226 14.70 6.32 -15.03
CA ILE A 226 14.99 6.99 -13.78
C ILE A 226 14.29 6.20 -12.69
N LEU A 227 15.07 5.76 -11.71
CA LEU A 227 14.59 5.13 -10.49
C LEU A 227 14.52 6.16 -9.39
N MET A 228 13.38 6.21 -8.71
CA MET A 228 13.17 7.07 -7.54
C MET A 228 13.50 6.30 -6.26
N ASP A 229 13.95 6.99 -5.23
CA ASP A 229 14.21 6.41 -3.93
C ASP A 229 12.89 5.95 -3.25
N ARG A 230 13.02 5.11 -2.21
CA ARG A 230 11.85 4.52 -1.54
C ARG A 230 10.91 5.53 -0.89
N HIS A 231 11.40 6.73 -0.54
CA HIS A 231 10.63 7.76 0.13
C HIS A 231 9.85 8.63 -0.86
N HIS A 232 10.27 8.63 -2.13
CA HIS A 232 9.75 9.46 -3.20
C HIS A 232 9.04 8.63 -4.31
N LYS A 233 8.53 7.46 -3.95
CA LYS A 233 7.80 6.57 -4.88
C LYS A 233 6.29 6.77 -4.90
N ASP A 234 5.76 7.75 -4.18
CA ASP A 234 4.33 8.04 -4.22
C ASP A 234 3.91 8.57 -5.59
N GLU A 235 2.72 8.20 -6.02
CA GLU A 235 2.20 8.51 -7.37
C GLU A 235 2.19 10.01 -7.66
N GLU A 236 1.79 10.81 -6.67
CA GLU A 236 1.75 12.27 -6.79
C GLU A 236 3.16 12.84 -6.94
N TYR A 237 4.12 12.33 -6.17
CA TYR A 237 5.52 12.73 -6.26
C TYR A 237 6.15 12.35 -7.60
N ILE A 238 5.89 11.12 -8.09
CA ILE A 238 6.38 10.69 -9.42
C ILE A 238 5.81 11.59 -10.53
N LYS A 239 4.55 12.00 -10.45
CA LYS A 239 3.96 12.94 -11.41
C LYS A 239 4.63 14.32 -11.35
N GLU A 240 4.86 14.85 -10.14
CA GLU A 240 5.54 16.13 -9.94
C GLU A 240 6.98 16.07 -10.45
N ALA A 241 7.77 15.07 -10.04
CA ALA A 241 9.12 14.86 -10.52
C ALA A 241 9.18 14.69 -12.06
N THR A 242 8.17 14.03 -12.66
CA THR A 242 8.08 13.90 -14.13
C THR A 242 7.88 15.25 -14.81
N MET A 243 7.11 16.17 -14.21
CA MET A 243 6.92 17.53 -14.74
C MET A 243 8.20 18.34 -14.63
N ASP A 244 8.91 18.27 -13.50
CA ASP A 244 10.17 18.96 -13.27
C ASP A 244 11.26 18.47 -14.24
N ILE A 245 11.42 17.16 -14.36
CA ILE A 245 12.33 16.54 -15.30
C ILE A 245 11.95 16.90 -16.76
N GLY A 246 10.65 16.87 -17.07
CA GLY A 246 10.15 17.29 -18.38
C GLY A 246 10.48 18.76 -18.68
N THR A 247 10.43 19.65 -17.72
CA THR A 247 10.83 21.05 -17.88
C THR A 247 12.32 21.20 -18.13
N ILE A 248 13.17 20.44 -17.40
CA ILE A 248 14.62 20.40 -17.64
C ILE A 248 14.91 19.91 -19.06
N VAL A 249 14.34 18.76 -19.44
CA VAL A 249 14.56 18.16 -20.76
C VAL A 249 14.10 19.09 -21.88
N ASN A 250 12.93 19.72 -21.76
CA ASN A 250 12.41 20.63 -22.77
C ASN A 250 13.30 21.88 -22.94
N ALA A 251 13.83 22.45 -21.85
CA ALA A 251 14.71 23.60 -21.90
C ALA A 251 16.02 23.32 -22.67
N TRP A 252 16.50 22.08 -22.66
CA TRP A 252 17.70 21.65 -23.41
C TRP A 252 17.40 21.12 -24.80
N SER A 253 16.16 20.62 -25.03
CA SER A 253 15.75 20.05 -26.32
C SER A 253 15.46 21.11 -27.39
N GLU A 254 15.22 22.37 -27.02
CA GLU A 254 15.00 23.46 -27.99
C GLU A 254 16.20 23.68 -28.91
N ASP A 255 17.41 23.32 -28.46
CA ASP A 255 18.68 23.45 -29.25
C ASP A 255 19.13 22.12 -29.88
N SER A 256 18.40 21.00 -29.70
CA SER A 256 18.82 19.67 -30.19
C SER A 256 17.90 19.11 -31.27
N ASP A 257 18.49 18.46 -32.30
CA ASP A 257 17.75 17.74 -33.35
C ASP A 257 17.02 16.46 -32.85
N THR A 258 17.15 16.12 -31.56
CA THR A 258 16.57 14.90 -30.96
C THR A 258 15.65 15.23 -29.78
N PRO A 259 14.35 15.42 -30.03
CA PRO A 259 13.40 15.69 -28.95
C PRO A 259 13.29 14.47 -28.03
N VAL A 260 13.32 14.71 -26.69
CA VAL A 260 13.14 13.71 -25.65
C VAL A 260 11.97 14.14 -24.76
N ILE A 261 11.15 13.20 -24.35
CA ILE A 261 10.03 13.42 -23.43
C ILE A 261 10.22 12.59 -22.17
N ALA A 262 9.81 13.16 -21.04
CA ALA A 262 9.70 12.43 -19.77
C ALA A 262 8.28 11.86 -19.61
N THR A 263 8.18 10.58 -19.31
CA THR A 263 6.90 9.88 -19.09
C THR A 263 6.97 9.07 -17.83
N SER A 264 6.01 9.29 -16.91
CA SER A 264 5.91 8.49 -15.68
C SER A 264 5.40 7.07 -15.95
N SER A 265 5.74 6.12 -15.08
CA SER A 265 5.16 4.77 -15.07
C SER A 265 3.63 4.81 -14.96
N VAL A 266 3.10 5.77 -14.18
CA VAL A 266 1.66 6.00 -14.03
C VAL A 266 0.99 6.33 -15.37
N SER A 267 1.58 7.25 -16.13
CA SER A 267 1.05 7.66 -17.45
C SER A 267 1.23 6.57 -18.52
N ARG A 268 2.20 5.69 -18.35
CA ARG A 268 2.49 4.59 -19.27
C ARG A 268 1.55 3.40 -19.08
N TYR A 269 1.18 3.10 -17.84
CA TYR A 269 0.33 1.96 -17.47
C TYR A 269 -0.96 2.41 -16.80
N PRO A 270 -1.77 3.31 -17.41
CA PRO A 270 -2.93 3.89 -16.76
C PRO A 270 -3.94 2.83 -16.32
N GLN A 271 -4.13 1.76 -17.10
CA GLN A 271 -5.07 0.69 -16.78
C GLN A 271 -4.72 -0.03 -15.46
N VAL A 272 -3.43 -0.19 -15.16
CA VAL A 272 -2.97 -0.83 -13.92
C VAL A 272 -3.21 0.08 -12.74
N PHE A 273 -2.90 1.38 -12.87
CA PHE A 273 -3.13 2.34 -11.80
C PHE A 273 -4.62 2.60 -11.56
N ASP A 274 -5.45 2.68 -12.61
CA ASP A 274 -6.92 2.75 -12.49
C ASP A 274 -7.49 1.54 -11.75
N TRP A 275 -6.92 0.34 -11.99
CA TRP A 275 -7.31 -0.87 -11.27
C TRP A 275 -6.88 -0.82 -9.79
N LEU A 276 -5.69 -0.31 -9.47
CA LEU A 276 -5.26 -0.09 -8.09
C LEU A 276 -6.16 0.90 -7.36
N ASP A 277 -6.56 1.99 -8.01
CA ASP A 277 -7.49 2.97 -7.45
C ASP A 277 -8.87 2.37 -7.19
N LEU A 278 -9.32 1.44 -8.06
CA LEU A 278 -10.55 0.69 -7.83
C LEU A 278 -10.46 -0.21 -6.59
N ILE A 279 -9.30 -0.84 -6.33
CA ILE A 279 -9.06 -1.62 -5.11
C ILE A 279 -9.17 -0.72 -3.88
N ASP A 280 -8.50 0.44 -3.88
CA ASP A 280 -8.53 1.39 -2.76
C ASP A 280 -9.95 1.90 -2.49
N PHE A 281 -10.71 2.19 -3.53
CA PHE A 281 -12.11 2.56 -3.42
C PHE A 281 -12.96 1.44 -2.77
N ASN A 282 -12.77 0.20 -3.18
CA ASN A 282 -13.46 -0.94 -2.57
C ASN A 282 -13.07 -1.10 -1.08
N VAL A 283 -11.78 -0.92 -0.74
CA VAL A 283 -11.32 -0.96 0.65
C VAL A 283 -11.93 0.16 1.48
N PHE A 284 -12.05 1.38 0.93
CA PHE A 284 -12.75 2.47 1.60
C PHE A 284 -14.19 2.10 1.97
N PHE A 285 -14.94 1.44 1.08
CA PHE A 285 -16.28 0.93 1.38
C PHE A 285 -16.28 -0.14 2.46
N ILE A 286 -15.30 -1.05 2.45
CA ILE A 286 -15.16 -2.07 3.49
C ILE A 286 -14.91 -1.40 4.85
N LEU A 287 -14.01 -0.42 4.91
CA LEU A 287 -13.73 0.34 6.13
C LEU A 287 -14.97 1.05 6.67
N MET A 288 -15.71 1.71 5.79
CA MET A 288 -16.96 2.39 6.13
C MET A 288 -18.00 1.40 6.66
N LEU A 289 -18.22 0.29 5.95
CA LEU A 289 -19.19 -0.73 6.35
C LEU A 289 -18.83 -1.36 7.69
N MET A 290 -17.56 -1.74 7.88
CA MET A 290 -17.10 -2.36 9.13
C MET A 290 -17.17 -1.39 10.31
N THR A 291 -16.89 -0.10 10.09
CA THR A 291 -17.05 0.94 11.11
C THR A 291 -18.52 1.09 11.52
N ILE A 292 -19.44 1.07 10.56
CA ILE A 292 -20.88 1.10 10.82
C ILE A 292 -21.32 -0.14 11.60
N VAL A 293 -20.91 -1.33 11.20
CA VAL A 293 -21.22 -2.60 11.88
C VAL A 293 -20.69 -2.59 13.32
N ALA A 294 -19.43 -2.18 13.52
CA ALA A 294 -18.84 -2.03 14.86
C ALA A 294 -19.62 -1.02 15.71
N GLY A 295 -20.02 0.12 15.10
CA GLY A 295 -20.83 1.14 15.76
C GLY A 295 -22.20 0.62 16.21
N PHE A 296 -22.94 -0.07 15.35
CA PHE A 296 -24.22 -0.68 15.70
C PHE A 296 -24.09 -1.75 16.78
N ASN A 297 -23.07 -2.60 16.71
CA ASN A 297 -22.79 -3.59 17.76
C ASN A 297 -22.49 -2.92 19.10
N MET A 298 -21.75 -1.81 19.08
CA MET A 298 -21.47 -1.03 20.29
C MET A 298 -22.69 -0.28 20.82
N ILE A 299 -23.56 0.26 19.95
CA ILE A 299 -24.86 0.86 20.35
C ILE A 299 -25.71 -0.17 21.06
N SER A 300 -25.86 -1.38 20.48
CA SER A 300 -26.63 -2.47 21.10
C SER A 300 -26.04 -2.87 22.44
N GLY A 301 -24.70 -3.02 22.51
CA GLY A 301 -23.99 -3.33 23.75
C GLY A 301 -24.18 -2.27 24.83
N LEU A 302 -24.13 -0.98 24.47
CA LEU A 302 -24.34 0.12 25.40
C LEU A 302 -25.80 0.19 25.86
N LEU A 303 -26.78 -0.05 24.99
CA LEU A 303 -28.20 -0.12 25.37
C LEU A 303 -28.45 -1.25 26.35
N ILE A 304 -27.94 -2.45 26.13
CA ILE A 304 -28.01 -3.57 27.05
C ILE A 304 -27.40 -3.18 28.40
N MET A 305 -26.24 -2.56 28.41
CA MET A 305 -25.56 -2.09 29.61
C MET A 305 -26.39 -1.04 30.37
N LEU A 306 -27.06 -0.13 29.67
CA LEU A 306 -27.96 0.86 30.26
C LEU A 306 -29.17 0.18 30.93
N PHE A 307 -29.80 -0.77 30.24
CA PHE A 307 -30.97 -1.49 30.79
C PHE A 307 -30.61 -2.36 32.00
N GLU A 308 -29.49 -3.07 31.97
CA GLU A 308 -29.00 -3.86 33.10
C GLU A 308 -28.68 -3.00 34.33
N ASN A 309 -28.28 -1.74 34.15
CA ASN A 309 -27.89 -0.82 35.21
C ASN A 309 -28.91 0.30 35.47
N ILE A 310 -30.17 0.15 35.00
CA ILE A 310 -31.18 1.21 35.07
C ILE A 310 -31.46 1.65 36.53
N SER A 311 -31.48 0.70 37.48
CA SER A 311 -31.65 0.97 38.90
C SER A 311 -30.47 1.77 39.50
N THR A 312 -29.25 1.46 39.06
CA THR A 312 -28.04 2.19 39.44
C THR A 312 -28.05 3.63 38.88
N ILE A 313 -28.52 3.81 37.64
CA ILE A 313 -28.70 5.12 37.04
C ILE A 313 -29.72 5.96 37.81
N GLY A 314 -30.87 5.36 38.19
CA GLY A 314 -31.88 6.02 39.01
C GLY A 314 -31.34 6.45 40.38
N LEU A 315 -30.55 5.60 41.04
CA LEU A 315 -29.90 5.91 42.29
C LEU A 315 -28.89 7.07 42.15
N LEU A 316 -28.07 7.05 41.13
CA LEU A 316 -27.09 8.12 40.86
C LEU A 316 -27.79 9.46 40.59
N LYS A 317 -28.91 9.48 39.86
CA LYS A 317 -29.74 10.66 39.64
C LYS A 317 -30.36 11.15 40.96
N ALA A 318 -30.89 10.26 41.79
CA ALA A 318 -31.43 10.61 43.09
C ALA A 318 -30.39 11.21 44.05
N LEU A 319 -29.12 10.83 43.89
CA LEU A 319 -27.98 11.42 44.62
C LEU A 319 -27.47 12.73 43.97
N GLY A 320 -28.15 13.24 42.94
CA GLY A 320 -27.84 14.54 42.30
C GLY A 320 -26.80 14.48 41.17
N MET A 321 -26.50 13.31 40.68
CA MET A 321 -25.58 13.17 39.50
C MET A 321 -26.29 13.63 38.23
N THR A 322 -25.64 14.51 37.46
CA THR A 322 -26.21 15.03 36.19
C THR A 322 -26.20 13.99 35.09
N ASP A 323 -27.13 14.08 34.13
CA ASP A 323 -27.23 13.19 32.98
C ASP A 323 -25.93 13.16 32.17
N LYS A 324 -25.25 14.32 31.99
CA LYS A 324 -23.97 14.42 31.35
C LYS A 324 -22.84 13.64 32.02
N ALA A 325 -22.86 13.65 33.37
CA ALA A 325 -21.87 12.93 34.16
C ALA A 325 -22.10 11.41 34.07
N ILE A 326 -23.36 10.96 34.08
CA ILE A 326 -23.74 9.55 33.88
C ILE A 326 -23.37 9.11 32.46
N ALA A 327 -23.73 9.88 31.43
CA ALA A 327 -23.37 9.59 30.05
C ALA A 327 -21.84 9.44 29.87
N LYS A 328 -21.04 10.31 30.52
CA LYS A 328 -19.58 10.22 30.50
C LYS A 328 -19.05 8.91 31.09
N VAL A 329 -19.70 8.39 32.17
CA VAL A 329 -19.32 7.09 32.76
C VAL A 329 -19.54 5.95 31.77
N PHE A 330 -20.70 5.91 31.13
CA PHE A 330 -21.04 4.87 30.17
C PHE A 330 -20.19 4.97 28.89
N LEU A 331 -19.96 6.19 28.39
CA LEU A 331 -19.12 6.44 27.23
C LEU A 331 -17.65 6.03 27.47
N SER A 332 -17.11 6.33 28.68
CA SER A 332 -15.75 5.91 29.04
C SER A 332 -15.64 4.38 29.20
N SER A 333 -16.67 3.71 29.71
CA SER A 333 -16.73 2.25 29.74
C SER A 333 -16.73 1.65 28.32
N SER A 334 -17.51 2.23 27.39
CA SER A 334 -17.58 1.82 26.00
C SER A 334 -16.26 2.08 25.30
N ALA A 335 -15.60 3.21 25.53
CA ALA A 335 -14.29 3.51 24.99
C ALA A 335 -13.24 2.45 25.35
N VAL A 336 -13.26 1.98 26.60
CA VAL A 336 -12.36 0.88 27.03
C VAL A 336 -12.69 -0.44 26.33
N LEU A 337 -13.98 -0.73 26.08
CA LEU A 337 -14.41 -1.92 25.34
C LEU A 337 -13.99 -1.87 23.88
N VAL A 338 -14.23 -0.73 23.20
CA VAL A 338 -13.79 -0.52 21.81
C VAL A 338 -12.27 -0.61 21.73
N GLY A 339 -11.53 0.08 22.61
CA GLY A 339 -10.07 0.04 22.63
C GLY A 339 -9.50 -1.37 22.84
N LYS A 340 -10.14 -2.19 23.68
CA LYS A 340 -9.75 -3.61 23.83
C LYS A 340 -10.07 -4.43 22.58
N GLY A 341 -11.24 -4.23 21.97
CA GLY A 341 -11.61 -4.88 20.73
C GLY A 341 -10.64 -4.52 19.60
N MET A 342 -10.34 -3.23 19.44
CA MET A 342 -9.36 -2.71 18.50
C MET A 342 -7.97 -3.36 18.71
N LEU A 343 -7.47 -3.38 19.94
CA LEU A 343 -6.17 -3.98 20.25
C LEU A 343 -6.12 -5.47 19.90
N ILE A 344 -7.16 -6.24 20.24
CA ILE A 344 -7.25 -7.66 19.91
C ILE A 344 -7.36 -7.85 18.40
N GLY A 345 -8.19 -7.06 17.71
CA GLY A 345 -8.34 -7.10 16.25
C GLY A 345 -7.02 -6.84 15.53
N ASN A 346 -6.31 -5.80 15.95
CA ASN A 346 -5.02 -5.41 15.36
C ASN A 346 -3.94 -6.48 15.58
N ILE A 347 -3.85 -7.07 16.78
CA ILE A 347 -2.90 -8.16 17.05
C ILE A 347 -3.19 -9.36 16.15
N LEU A 348 -4.46 -9.76 16.02
CA LEU A 348 -4.85 -10.88 15.16
C LEU A 348 -4.57 -10.57 13.66
N ALA A 349 -4.86 -9.34 13.22
CA ALA A 349 -4.57 -8.89 11.87
C ALA A 349 -3.06 -8.90 11.58
N MET A 350 -2.25 -8.39 12.52
CA MET A 350 -0.79 -8.41 12.40
C MET A 350 -0.24 -9.83 12.30
N VAL A 351 -0.74 -10.76 13.13
CA VAL A 351 -0.35 -12.18 13.05
C VAL A 351 -0.73 -12.76 11.68
N PHE A 352 -1.95 -12.47 11.18
CA PHE A 352 -2.37 -12.92 9.85
C PHE A 352 -1.46 -12.36 8.75
N CYS A 353 -1.17 -11.06 8.77
CA CYS A 353 -0.31 -10.40 7.77
C CYS A 353 1.12 -10.97 7.77
N VAL A 354 1.70 -11.23 8.97
CA VAL A 354 3.03 -11.85 9.09
C VAL A 354 3.03 -13.27 8.54
N VAL A 355 2.01 -14.06 8.86
CA VAL A 355 1.87 -15.44 8.37
C VAL A 355 1.67 -15.44 6.85
N GLN A 356 0.78 -14.59 6.33
CA GLN A 356 0.54 -14.47 4.89
C GLN A 356 1.80 -14.01 4.14
N GLY A 357 2.47 -12.96 4.62
CA GLY A 357 3.69 -12.44 3.99
C GLY A 357 4.88 -13.40 4.02
N ARG A 358 4.93 -14.32 5.04
CA ARG A 358 6.01 -15.30 5.18
C ARG A 358 5.78 -16.59 4.39
N PHE A 359 4.52 -17.04 4.32
CA PHE A 359 4.17 -18.35 3.78
C PHE A 359 3.38 -18.29 2.47
N GLY A 360 2.87 -17.11 2.06
CA GLY A 360 2.10 -16.99 0.83
C GLY A 360 0.90 -17.94 0.76
N LEU A 361 0.15 -18.08 1.86
CA LEU A 361 -0.89 -19.11 2.01
C LEU A 361 -2.03 -18.98 0.99
N ILE A 362 -2.28 -17.76 0.54
CA ILE A 362 -3.37 -17.47 -0.41
C ILE A 362 -2.75 -17.22 -1.78
N PRO A 363 -2.74 -18.22 -2.69
CA PRO A 363 -2.27 -18.02 -4.05
C PRO A 363 -3.29 -17.24 -4.86
N LEU A 364 -2.80 -16.45 -5.80
CA LEU A 364 -3.57 -15.71 -6.80
C LEU A 364 -3.18 -16.18 -8.21
N ASP A 365 -4.07 -15.98 -9.16
CA ASP A 365 -3.77 -16.17 -10.57
C ASP A 365 -3.06 -14.91 -11.12
N PRO A 366 -1.78 -14.98 -11.50
CA PRO A 366 -1.03 -13.83 -11.99
C PRO A 366 -1.66 -13.14 -13.20
N LYS A 367 -2.39 -13.89 -14.03
CA LYS A 367 -3.08 -13.37 -15.22
C LYS A 367 -4.14 -12.33 -14.89
N ASN A 368 -4.80 -12.49 -13.74
CA ASN A 368 -5.89 -11.61 -13.32
C ASN A 368 -5.46 -10.55 -12.30
N TYR A 369 -4.42 -10.82 -11.53
CA TYR A 369 -4.02 -10.00 -10.37
C TYR A 369 -2.59 -9.47 -10.45
N PHE A 370 -1.84 -9.76 -11.51
CA PHE A 370 -0.44 -9.36 -11.72
C PHE A 370 0.55 -9.89 -10.68
N VAL A 371 0.10 -10.62 -9.68
CA VAL A 371 0.90 -11.18 -8.59
C VAL A 371 0.50 -12.62 -8.31
N SER A 372 1.45 -13.45 -7.88
CA SER A 372 1.23 -14.89 -7.63
C SER A 372 0.63 -15.22 -6.27
N THR A 373 0.72 -14.33 -5.31
CA THR A 373 0.16 -14.47 -3.96
C THR A 373 -0.43 -13.15 -3.48
N VAL A 374 -1.38 -13.20 -2.53
CA VAL A 374 -1.93 -11.98 -1.93
C VAL A 374 -0.82 -11.20 -1.22
N PRO A 375 -0.42 -10.04 -1.76
CA PRO A 375 0.60 -9.22 -1.13
C PRO A 375 0.04 -8.54 0.13
N VAL A 376 0.85 -8.41 1.15
CA VAL A 376 0.49 -7.72 2.39
C VAL A 376 1.61 -6.76 2.78
N HIS A 377 1.27 -5.48 2.87
CA HIS A 377 2.19 -4.47 3.35
C HIS A 377 1.58 -3.75 4.54
N MET A 378 2.33 -3.67 5.65
CA MET A 378 1.87 -3.02 6.87
C MET A 378 2.41 -1.60 6.95
N ASP A 379 1.65 -0.66 6.42
CA ASP A 379 1.91 0.75 6.64
C ASP A 379 1.29 1.19 7.97
N LEU A 380 2.16 1.43 8.96
CA LEU A 380 1.74 1.84 10.31
C LEU A 380 0.99 3.18 10.29
N GLY A 381 1.32 4.08 9.38
CA GLY A 381 0.65 5.38 9.26
C GLY A 381 -0.81 5.21 8.86
N TRP A 382 -1.07 4.44 7.81
CA TRP A 382 -2.42 4.15 7.34
C TRP A 382 -3.24 3.34 8.36
N ILE A 383 -2.63 2.35 9.03
CA ILE A 383 -3.28 1.56 10.09
C ILE A 383 -3.72 2.47 11.25
N ILE A 384 -2.82 3.32 11.76
CA ILE A 384 -3.13 4.22 12.87
C ILE A 384 -4.22 5.23 12.48
N THR A 385 -4.18 5.78 11.27
CA THR A 385 -5.20 6.73 10.81
C THR A 385 -6.57 6.07 10.64
N ALA A 386 -6.64 4.85 10.10
CA ALA A 386 -7.87 4.06 10.00
C ALA A 386 -8.45 3.75 11.39
N ASP A 387 -7.61 3.30 12.32
CA ASP A 387 -8.00 2.99 13.70
C ASP A 387 -8.54 4.21 14.44
N LEU A 388 -7.85 5.34 14.39
CA LEU A 388 -8.27 6.58 15.04
C LEU A 388 -9.59 7.10 14.45
N THR A 389 -9.72 7.06 13.13
CA THR A 389 -10.94 7.49 12.42
C THR A 389 -12.12 6.60 12.81
N ALA A 390 -11.96 5.28 12.75
CA ALA A 390 -13.00 4.33 13.13
C ALA A 390 -13.37 4.48 14.62
N PHE A 391 -12.39 4.59 15.50
CA PHE A 391 -12.61 4.82 16.91
C PHE A 391 -13.42 6.12 17.17
N ALA A 392 -13.04 7.22 16.52
CA ALA A 392 -13.73 8.51 16.66
C ALA A 392 -15.18 8.42 16.16
N VAL A 393 -15.41 7.77 15.00
CA VAL A 393 -16.77 7.59 14.45
C VAL A 393 -17.62 6.72 15.38
N ILE A 394 -17.08 5.60 15.88
CA ILE A 394 -17.80 4.73 16.83
C ILE A 394 -18.16 5.51 18.10
N MET A 395 -17.23 6.32 18.64
CA MET A 395 -17.48 7.14 19.82
C MET A 395 -18.57 8.21 19.58
N LEU A 396 -18.61 8.80 18.38
CA LEU A 396 -19.68 9.72 17.97
C LEU A 396 -21.04 9.00 17.89
N LEU A 397 -21.09 7.81 17.29
CA LEU A 397 -22.31 7.01 17.20
C LEU A 397 -22.85 6.63 18.58
N LEU A 398 -21.99 6.40 19.57
CA LEU A 398 -22.37 6.08 20.94
C LEU A 398 -23.01 7.25 21.70
N LEU A 399 -22.92 8.48 21.20
CA LEU A 399 -23.67 9.61 21.77
C LEU A 399 -25.19 9.45 21.61
N ILE A 400 -25.62 8.76 20.51
CA ILE A 400 -27.07 8.56 20.23
C ILE A 400 -27.75 7.83 21.37
N PRO A 401 -27.32 6.63 21.82
CA PRO A 401 -27.97 5.95 22.94
C PRO A 401 -27.81 6.68 24.30
N CYS A 402 -26.77 7.49 24.45
CA CYS A 402 -26.61 8.29 25.67
C CYS A 402 -27.74 9.31 25.90
N ILE A 403 -28.45 9.73 24.83
CA ILE A 403 -29.63 10.61 24.93
C ILE A 403 -30.77 9.91 25.70
N PHE A 404 -30.87 8.58 25.64
CA PHE A 404 -31.86 7.82 26.38
C PHE A 404 -31.68 7.90 27.91
N ILE A 405 -30.45 8.19 28.40
CA ILE A 405 -30.16 8.37 29.83
C ILE A 405 -30.99 9.50 30.42
N SER A 406 -31.23 10.58 29.64
CA SER A 406 -32.04 11.72 30.14
C SER A 406 -33.51 11.37 30.32
N LYS A 407 -34.03 10.36 29.62
CA LYS A 407 -35.44 9.91 29.70
C LYS A 407 -35.71 8.94 30.83
N VAL A 408 -34.70 8.48 31.59
CA VAL A 408 -34.87 7.59 32.75
C VAL A 408 -35.36 8.42 33.95
N ASP A 409 -36.63 8.16 34.38
CA ASP A 409 -37.19 8.82 35.55
C ASP A 409 -36.73 8.10 36.84
N PRO A 410 -36.11 8.83 37.79
CA PRO A 410 -35.69 8.24 39.06
C PRO A 410 -36.85 7.67 39.89
N ALA A 411 -38.08 8.27 39.76
CA ALA A 411 -39.25 7.84 40.55
C ALA A 411 -39.75 6.44 40.15
N ASP A 412 -39.71 6.13 38.84
CA ASP A 412 -40.17 4.81 38.36
C ASP A 412 -39.13 3.71 38.58
N THR A 413 -37.84 4.03 38.55
CA THR A 413 -36.76 3.05 38.69
C THR A 413 -36.51 2.56 40.11
N VAL A 414 -36.89 3.33 41.16
CA VAL A 414 -36.80 2.94 42.58
C VAL A 414 -38.00 2.09 43.01
N ARG A 415 -39.10 2.11 42.25
CA ARG A 415 -40.37 1.43 42.60
C ARG A 415 -40.48 -0.01 42.13
N VAL A 416 -39.57 -0.44 41.23
CA VAL A 416 -39.54 -1.82 40.71
C VAL A 416 -38.59 -2.65 41.54
N ARG A 417 -39.09 -3.21 42.63
CA ARG A 417 -38.59 -4.37 43.36
C ARG A 417 -39.73 -5.31 43.68
#